data_63227a27e64ad49d15e94a77a701ffbd
#
_entry.id   63227a27e64ad49d15e94a77a701ffbd
#
_cell.length_a   1.000
_cell.length_b   1.000
_cell.length_c   1.000
_cell.angle_alpha   90.00
_cell.angle_beta   90.00
_cell.angle_gamma   90.00
#
_symmetry.space_group_name_H-M   'P 1'
#
loop_
_entity.id
_entity.type
_entity.pdbx_description
1 polymer ?
#
loop_
_entity_poly.entity_id
_entity_poly.type
_entity_poly.pdbx_seq_one_letter_code
_entity_poly.pdbx_strand_id
1 'polypeptide(L)'
;MKIYVFRLFLTSLGLISGFVAVNFHNTSAVLAEAPLENSQLLVNGKHITVKKSEFGVRIVDAKGKANFFPTSKVPLKKGDAYGWRIKLQNYQGKVRWREVLRLPKAPETWATQEDENFYLSADGTTAVTKRTETSANGVIENFWKIAPGDPLGKHKIEVYVDERLVATFEFEMVAF
;
A
#
# COMPACT_ATOMS: atom_id res chain seq x y z
N MET A 1 -18.23 -25.95 53.22
CA MET A 1 -17.48 -25.17 54.23
C MET A 1 -17.49 -23.70 53.74
N LYS A 2 -18.22 -22.85 54.48
CA LYS A 2 -18.36 -21.44 54.19
C LYS A 2 -17.12 -20.68 54.72
N ILE A 3 -16.62 -19.71 53.96
CA ILE A 3 -15.93 -18.58 54.58
C ILE A 3 -16.28 -17.33 53.79
N TYR A 4 -16.90 -16.38 54.47
CA TYR A 4 -17.18 -15.00 54.13
C TYR A 4 -15.93 -14.18 54.44
N VAL A 5 -15.83 -12.96 53.85
CA VAL A 5 -15.29 -11.71 54.44
C VAL A 5 -14.82 -10.84 53.26
N PHE A 6 -14.95 -9.52 53.12
CA PHE A 6 -15.65 -8.41 53.76
C PHE A 6 -15.52 -7.22 52.83
N ARG A 7 -16.47 -6.35 52.88
CA ARG A 7 -16.58 -5.03 52.22
C ARG A 7 -15.47 -4.05 52.67
N LEU A 8 -15.05 -3.19 51.73
CA LEU A 8 -14.76 -1.81 52.12
C LEU A 8 -15.21 -0.85 51.02
N PHE A 9 -16.14 0.03 51.41
CA PHE A 9 -16.52 1.23 50.69
C PHE A 9 -15.49 2.31 50.91
N LEU A 10 -15.10 3.03 49.84
CA LEU A 10 -14.62 4.41 49.99
C LEU A 10 -15.26 5.27 48.89
N THR A 11 -16.13 6.16 49.37
CA THR A 11 -16.68 7.30 48.64
C THR A 11 -15.63 8.42 48.58
N SER A 12 -15.39 8.99 47.41
CA SER A 12 -14.90 10.36 47.32
C SER A 12 -15.50 11.09 46.15
N LEU A 13 -16.00 12.21 46.49
CA LEU A 13 -16.79 13.24 45.87
C LEU A 13 -16.01 13.97 44.74
N GLY A 14 -16.66 14.17 43.61
CA GLY A 14 -16.76 15.39 42.80
C GLY A 14 -15.53 16.03 42.23
N LEU A 15 -15.53 16.12 40.88
CA LEU A 15 -15.25 17.40 40.20
C LEU A 15 -15.74 17.26 38.75
N ILE A 16 -16.75 18.07 38.44
CA ILE A 16 -17.28 18.26 37.09
C ILE A 16 -16.27 19.16 36.34
N SER A 17 -15.56 18.60 35.40
CA SER A 17 -14.83 19.39 34.40
C SER A 17 -15.51 19.19 33.05
N GLY A 18 -16.09 20.28 32.55
CA GLY A 18 -16.73 20.33 31.26
C GLY A 18 -15.74 20.02 30.14
N PHE A 19 -15.98 18.91 29.46
CA PHE A 19 -15.30 18.62 28.19
C PHE A 19 -16.06 19.30 27.06
N VAL A 20 -15.48 20.37 26.52
CA VAL A 20 -15.84 20.91 25.22
C VAL A 20 -15.44 19.85 24.18
N ALA A 21 -16.44 19.19 23.59
CA ALA A 21 -16.22 18.29 22.47
C ALA A 21 -15.87 19.14 21.23
N VAL A 22 -14.58 19.25 20.97
CA VAL A 22 -14.09 19.77 19.69
C VAL A 22 -14.24 18.62 18.68
N ASN A 23 -15.24 18.73 17.81
CA ASN A 23 -15.38 17.84 16.66
C ASN A 23 -14.23 18.09 15.69
N PHE A 24 -13.16 17.31 15.81
CA PHE A 24 -12.18 17.19 14.75
C PHE A 24 -12.82 16.35 13.63
N HIS A 25 -13.19 17.02 12.56
CA HIS A 25 -13.43 16.34 11.29
C HIS A 25 -12.09 15.75 10.85
N ASN A 26 -11.90 14.48 11.14
CA ASN A 26 -10.79 13.71 10.59
C ASN A 26 -10.98 13.59 9.08
N THR A 27 -10.46 14.55 8.33
CA THR A 27 -9.99 14.29 6.98
C THR A 27 -8.80 13.35 7.12
N SER A 28 -9.05 12.06 6.99
CA SER A 28 -7.99 11.06 6.91
C SER A 28 -7.20 11.34 5.63
N ALA A 29 -6.23 12.25 5.73
CA ALA A 29 -5.13 12.25 4.81
C ALA A 29 -4.47 10.88 4.98
N VAL A 30 -4.49 10.07 3.92
CA VAL A 30 -3.74 8.83 3.88
C VAL A 30 -2.28 9.21 3.95
N LEU A 31 -1.76 9.13 5.14
CA LEU A 31 -0.32 9.04 5.33
C LEU A 31 0.07 7.68 4.72
N ALA A 32 0.54 7.69 3.46
CA ALA A 32 1.56 6.73 3.11
C ALA A 32 2.55 6.80 4.27
N GLU A 33 2.79 5.67 4.94
CA GLU A 33 3.84 5.61 5.96
C GLU A 33 5.05 6.28 5.34
N ALA A 34 5.56 7.34 6.00
CA ALA A 34 6.57 8.22 5.42
C ALA A 34 7.66 7.33 4.82
N PRO A 35 8.08 7.55 3.56
CA PRO A 35 9.23 6.84 3.03
C PRO A 35 10.30 6.96 4.12
N LEU A 36 11.02 5.89 4.39
CA LEU A 36 12.16 5.94 5.31
C LEU A 36 13.09 7.03 4.77
N GLU A 37 12.81 8.28 5.13
CA GLU A 37 13.60 9.45 4.72
C GLU A 37 15.02 9.16 5.16
N ASN A 38 15.93 9.06 4.18
CA ASN A 38 17.35 8.72 4.31
C ASN A 38 17.72 7.23 4.31
N SER A 39 16.87 6.28 3.97
CA SER A 39 17.38 4.94 3.68
C SER A 39 18.19 4.98 2.37
N GLN A 40 19.51 5.10 2.49
CA GLN A 40 20.41 4.95 1.35
C GLN A 40 20.30 3.52 0.84
N LEU A 41 19.80 3.38 -0.37
CA LEU A 41 19.76 2.11 -1.09
C LEU A 41 21.09 1.93 -1.83
N LEU A 42 21.63 0.73 -1.86
CA LEU A 42 22.79 0.39 -2.68
C LEU A 42 22.28 -0.36 -3.92
N VAL A 43 22.18 0.31 -5.05
CA VAL A 43 21.77 -0.30 -6.32
C VAL A 43 22.95 -0.29 -7.29
N ASN A 44 23.39 -1.47 -7.74
CA ASN A 44 24.55 -1.62 -8.62
C ASN A 44 25.78 -0.85 -8.11
N GLY A 45 26.05 -0.90 -6.79
CA GLY A 45 27.20 -0.23 -6.16
C GLY A 45 27.04 1.29 -5.99
N LYS A 46 25.89 1.87 -6.33
CA LYS A 46 25.59 3.29 -6.15
C LYS A 46 24.61 3.51 -4.99
N HIS A 47 24.91 4.46 -4.13
CA HIS A 47 23.95 4.93 -3.14
C HIS A 47 22.85 5.75 -3.82
N ILE A 48 21.60 5.32 -3.66
CA ILE A 48 20.44 6.02 -4.18
C ILE A 48 19.45 6.29 -3.06
N THR A 49 18.65 7.34 -3.22
CA THR A 49 17.61 7.74 -2.29
C THR A 49 16.26 7.71 -2.99
N VAL A 50 15.22 7.26 -2.31
CA VAL A 50 13.85 7.43 -2.78
C VAL A 50 13.47 8.91 -2.63
N LYS A 51 13.20 9.56 -3.75
CA LYS A 51 12.76 10.98 -3.77
C LYS A 51 11.26 11.10 -3.51
N LYS A 52 10.48 10.15 -4.03
CA LYS A 52 9.02 10.15 -3.93
C LYS A 52 8.48 8.75 -4.14
N SER A 53 7.48 8.36 -3.36
CA SER A 53 6.68 7.16 -3.58
C SER A 53 5.20 7.55 -3.59
N GLU A 54 4.44 7.04 -4.55
CA GLU A 54 3.02 7.34 -4.72
C GLU A 54 2.27 6.08 -5.07
N PHE A 55 1.05 5.95 -4.54
CA PHE A 55 0.08 4.94 -4.90
C PHE A 55 -1.19 5.62 -5.42
N GLY A 56 -1.88 4.97 -6.37
CA GLY A 56 -3.12 5.51 -6.90
C GLY A 56 -3.70 4.71 -8.05
N VAL A 57 -4.66 5.33 -8.71
CA VAL A 57 -5.38 4.76 -9.86
C VAL A 57 -4.87 5.38 -11.15
N ARG A 58 -4.66 4.54 -12.16
CA ARG A 58 -4.34 4.93 -13.52
C ARG A 58 -5.55 4.73 -14.41
N ILE A 59 -6.04 5.80 -14.99
CA ILE A 59 -7.19 5.83 -15.89
C ILE A 59 -6.69 6.21 -17.28
N VAL A 60 -7.11 5.45 -18.28
CA VAL A 60 -6.84 5.76 -19.70
C VAL A 60 -8.07 6.46 -20.26
N ASP A 61 -7.90 7.68 -20.75
CA ASP A 61 -8.97 8.45 -21.36
C ASP A 61 -9.32 7.95 -22.78
N ALA A 62 -10.38 8.52 -23.37
CA ALA A 62 -10.84 8.15 -24.70
C ALA A 62 -9.81 8.42 -25.81
N LYS A 63 -8.78 9.23 -25.53
CA LYS A 63 -7.68 9.51 -26.46
C LYS A 63 -6.47 8.60 -26.23
N GLY A 64 -6.58 7.61 -25.34
CA GLY A 64 -5.51 6.68 -24.98
C GLY A 64 -4.44 7.26 -24.05
N LYS A 65 -4.65 8.46 -23.49
CA LYS A 65 -3.72 9.05 -22.54
C LYS A 65 -3.95 8.50 -21.15
N ALA A 66 -2.89 7.98 -20.55
CA ALA A 66 -2.90 7.51 -19.16
C ALA A 66 -2.75 8.70 -18.20
N ASN A 67 -3.66 8.80 -17.25
CA ASN A 67 -3.63 9.79 -16.18
C ASN A 67 -3.54 9.06 -14.84
N PHE A 68 -2.68 9.53 -13.95
CA PHE A 68 -2.48 8.95 -12.61
C PHE A 68 -3.08 9.85 -11.55
N PHE A 69 -3.89 9.26 -10.67
CA PHE A 69 -4.58 9.94 -9.57
C PHE A 69 -4.17 9.32 -8.24
N PRO A 70 -3.38 10.00 -7.41
CA PRO A 70 -3.03 9.53 -6.09
C PRO A 70 -4.29 9.34 -5.23
N THR A 71 -4.49 8.15 -4.69
CA THR A 71 -5.61 7.81 -3.81
C THR A 71 -5.35 6.50 -3.10
N SER A 72 -5.92 6.31 -1.91
CA SER A 72 -5.95 5.03 -1.20
C SER A 72 -7.30 4.32 -1.30
N LYS A 73 -8.30 4.94 -1.93
CA LYS A 73 -9.57 4.30 -2.24
C LYS A 73 -9.63 4.04 -3.74
N VAL A 74 -9.68 2.75 -4.08
CA VAL A 74 -9.67 2.27 -5.46
C VAL A 74 -11.07 1.78 -5.82
N PRO A 75 -11.82 2.50 -6.67
CA PRO A 75 -13.11 2.02 -7.16
C PRO A 75 -12.93 0.74 -7.98
N LEU A 76 -13.76 -0.29 -7.75
CA LEU A 76 -13.78 -1.53 -8.53
C LEU A 76 -14.37 -1.27 -9.91
N LYS A 77 -13.63 -0.58 -10.77
CA LYS A 77 -14.04 -0.22 -12.13
C LYS A 77 -13.18 -0.95 -13.16
N LYS A 78 -13.82 -1.88 -13.87
CA LYS A 78 -13.16 -2.63 -14.95
C LYS A 78 -12.51 -1.69 -15.98
N GLY A 79 -11.27 -1.97 -16.31
CA GLY A 79 -10.50 -1.23 -17.32
C GLY A 79 -9.55 -0.19 -16.75
N ASP A 80 -9.80 0.30 -15.54
CA ASP A 80 -8.82 1.10 -14.79
C ASP A 80 -7.72 0.19 -14.22
N ALA A 81 -6.67 0.80 -13.69
CA ALA A 81 -5.59 0.07 -13.05
C ALA A 81 -5.18 0.79 -11.75
N TYR A 82 -4.75 0.05 -10.75
CA TYR A 82 -4.16 0.59 -9.54
C TYR A 82 -2.71 0.17 -9.41
N GLY A 83 -1.93 0.95 -8.71
CA GLY A 83 -0.52 0.62 -8.53
C GLY A 83 0.30 1.75 -7.95
N TRP A 84 1.59 1.57 -8.03
CA TRP A 84 2.55 2.47 -7.42
C TRP A 84 3.56 2.99 -8.43
N ARG A 85 4.14 4.14 -8.07
CA ARG A 85 5.23 4.78 -8.76
C ARG A 85 6.25 5.28 -7.76
N ILE A 86 7.53 4.95 -7.97
CA ILE A 86 8.63 5.39 -7.12
C ILE A 86 9.65 6.13 -7.97
N LYS A 87 10.02 7.33 -7.51
CA LYS A 87 11.07 8.14 -8.09
C LYS A 87 12.34 7.99 -7.27
N LEU A 88 13.38 7.47 -7.89
CA LEU A 88 14.74 7.41 -7.35
C LEU A 88 15.47 8.71 -7.68
N GLN A 89 16.18 9.26 -6.71
CA GLN A 89 16.90 10.53 -6.88
C GLN A 89 18.16 10.33 -7.73
N ASN A 90 18.29 11.13 -8.80
CA ASN A 90 19.50 11.17 -9.65
C ASN A 90 19.97 9.80 -10.13
N TYR A 91 19.04 8.87 -10.37
CA TYR A 91 19.37 7.51 -10.79
C TYR A 91 18.91 7.25 -12.22
N GLN A 92 19.80 6.64 -12.99
CA GLN A 92 19.52 6.05 -14.31
C GLN A 92 20.23 4.71 -14.38
N GLY A 93 19.59 3.70 -14.93
CA GLY A 93 20.16 2.38 -15.08
C GLY A 93 19.21 1.24 -14.70
N LYS A 94 19.77 0.05 -14.57
CA LYS A 94 19.00 -1.15 -14.21
C LYS A 94 18.62 -1.11 -12.73
N VAL A 95 17.32 -1.36 -12.45
CA VAL A 95 16.75 -1.50 -11.11
C VAL A 95 16.12 -2.87 -11.02
N ARG A 96 16.47 -3.62 -10.01
CA ARG A 96 15.80 -4.86 -9.66
C ARG A 96 14.85 -4.56 -8.51
N TRP A 97 13.57 -4.84 -8.71
CA TRP A 97 12.56 -4.65 -7.68
C TRP A 97 11.68 -5.89 -7.52
N ARG A 98 11.09 -5.98 -6.34
CA ARG A 98 10.11 -7.00 -5.97
C ARG A 98 8.93 -6.33 -5.30
N GLU A 99 7.74 -6.72 -5.71
CA GLU A 99 6.47 -6.32 -5.09
C GLU A 99 5.86 -7.51 -4.37
N VAL A 100 5.27 -7.26 -3.20
CA VAL A 100 4.40 -8.20 -2.49
C VAL A 100 3.03 -7.55 -2.35
N LEU A 101 2.05 -8.04 -3.10
CA LEU A 101 0.66 -7.62 -3.02
C LEU A 101 -0.11 -8.59 -2.13
N ARG A 102 -0.77 -8.07 -1.08
CA ARG A 102 -1.64 -8.85 -0.18
C ARG A 102 -3.09 -8.40 -0.33
N LEU A 103 -3.96 -9.36 -0.53
CA LEU A 103 -5.40 -9.20 -0.71
C LEU A 103 -6.16 -9.67 0.53
N PRO A 104 -7.35 -9.13 0.83
CA PRO A 104 -8.19 -9.59 1.94
C PRO A 104 -8.73 -11.01 1.75
N LYS A 105 -8.85 -11.46 0.49
CA LYS A 105 -9.19 -12.82 0.07
C LYS A 105 -8.67 -13.06 -1.35
N ALA A 106 -8.60 -14.32 -1.77
CA ALA A 106 -8.23 -14.65 -3.15
C ALA A 106 -9.21 -14.03 -4.15
N PRO A 107 -8.73 -13.47 -5.28
CA PRO A 107 -9.57 -13.02 -6.38
C PRO A 107 -10.15 -14.24 -7.12
N GLU A 108 -11.18 -14.02 -7.93
CA GLU A 108 -11.74 -15.09 -8.77
C GLU A 108 -10.74 -15.59 -9.82
N THR A 109 -9.92 -14.70 -10.33
CA THR A 109 -8.88 -15.03 -11.33
C THR A 109 -7.64 -14.17 -11.14
N TRP A 110 -6.49 -14.75 -11.44
CA TRP A 110 -5.25 -14.02 -11.64
C TRP A 110 -4.96 -13.92 -13.14
N ALA A 111 -4.71 -12.70 -13.62
CA ALA A 111 -4.47 -12.44 -15.05
C ALA A 111 -3.08 -12.91 -15.53
N THR A 112 -2.19 -13.25 -14.61
CA THR A 112 -0.82 -13.68 -14.90
C THR A 112 -0.65 -15.12 -14.46
N GLN A 113 -0.03 -15.95 -15.29
CA GLN A 113 0.38 -17.30 -14.92
C GLN A 113 1.65 -17.22 -14.05
N GLU A 114 1.79 -18.17 -13.12
CA GLU A 114 3.01 -18.28 -12.33
C GLU A 114 4.22 -18.61 -13.19
N ASP A 115 5.33 -17.90 -12.95
CA ASP A 115 6.62 -18.10 -13.57
C ASP A 115 7.75 -17.76 -12.58
N GLU A 116 8.99 -17.72 -13.01
CA GLU A 116 10.14 -17.35 -12.17
C GLU A 116 10.06 -15.92 -11.60
N ASN A 117 9.25 -15.05 -12.20
CA ASN A 117 9.10 -13.64 -11.85
C ASN A 117 7.76 -13.33 -11.18
N PHE A 118 6.83 -14.28 -11.20
CA PHE A 118 5.51 -14.13 -10.59
C PHE A 118 5.06 -15.44 -9.95
N TYR A 119 4.72 -15.40 -8.66
CA TYR A 119 4.17 -16.55 -7.95
C TYR A 119 3.14 -16.14 -6.89
N LEU A 120 2.28 -17.08 -6.52
CA LEU A 120 1.18 -16.92 -5.60
C LEU A 120 1.40 -17.71 -4.31
N SER A 121 0.84 -17.23 -3.20
CA SER A 121 0.69 -18.06 -1.99
C SER A 121 -0.30 -19.19 -2.24
N ALA A 122 -0.19 -20.26 -1.44
CA ALA A 122 -1.06 -21.44 -1.57
C ALA A 122 -2.56 -21.11 -1.43
N ASP A 123 -2.91 -20.07 -0.65
CA ASP A 123 -4.28 -19.60 -0.46
C ASP A 123 -4.71 -18.56 -1.51
N GLY A 124 -3.83 -18.19 -2.44
CA GLY A 124 -4.09 -17.22 -3.49
C GLY A 124 -4.27 -15.78 -3.02
N THR A 125 -3.98 -15.47 -1.75
CA THR A 125 -4.17 -14.11 -1.21
C THR A 125 -2.95 -13.20 -1.34
N THR A 126 -1.79 -13.76 -1.64
CA THR A 126 -0.54 -13.01 -1.78
C THR A 126 0.08 -13.29 -3.13
N ALA A 127 0.37 -12.21 -3.86
CA ALA A 127 1.12 -12.27 -5.11
C ALA A 127 2.49 -11.62 -4.93
N VAL A 128 3.52 -12.25 -5.50
CA VAL A 128 4.87 -11.69 -5.54
C VAL A 128 5.30 -11.53 -6.98
N THR A 129 5.66 -10.29 -7.35
CA THR A 129 6.18 -9.95 -8.66
C THR A 129 7.63 -9.50 -8.53
N LYS A 130 8.51 -10.01 -9.39
CA LYS A 130 9.91 -9.59 -9.48
C LYS A 130 10.18 -9.03 -10.87
N ARG A 131 10.92 -7.94 -10.95
CA ARG A 131 11.33 -7.38 -12.24
C ARG A 131 12.72 -6.77 -12.17
N THR A 132 13.39 -6.81 -13.32
CA THR A 132 14.58 -6.01 -13.59
C THR A 132 14.29 -5.14 -14.79
N GLU A 133 14.30 -3.84 -14.61
CA GLU A 133 14.02 -2.89 -15.67
C GLU A 133 15.08 -1.79 -15.75
N THR A 134 15.21 -1.16 -16.91
CA THR A 134 16.11 -0.01 -17.07
C THR A 134 15.28 1.27 -16.94
N SER A 135 15.55 2.02 -15.88
CA SER A 135 14.93 3.33 -15.69
C SER A 135 15.79 4.43 -16.32
N ALA A 136 15.24 5.10 -17.32
CA ALA A 136 15.91 6.22 -17.99
C ALA A 136 15.89 7.51 -17.16
N ASN A 137 14.89 7.67 -16.32
CA ASN A 137 14.64 8.89 -15.57
C ASN A 137 14.52 8.65 -14.05
N GLY A 138 14.90 7.47 -13.55
CA GLY A 138 14.79 7.09 -12.14
C GLY A 138 13.39 6.73 -11.67
N VAL A 139 12.41 6.58 -12.56
CA VAL A 139 11.06 6.14 -12.20
C VAL A 139 10.95 4.64 -12.41
N ILE A 140 10.44 3.94 -11.40
CA ILE A 140 9.98 2.56 -11.48
C ILE A 140 8.50 2.53 -11.10
N GLU A 141 7.71 1.67 -11.74
CA GLU A 141 6.27 1.60 -11.49
C GLU A 141 5.70 0.22 -11.81
N ASN A 142 4.64 -0.15 -11.12
CA ASN A 142 3.83 -1.32 -11.44
C ASN A 142 2.35 -1.03 -11.27
N PHE A 143 1.52 -1.55 -12.20
CA PHE A 143 0.08 -1.34 -12.18
C PHE A 143 -0.66 -2.65 -12.48
N TRP A 144 -1.63 -2.95 -11.63
CA TRP A 144 -2.55 -4.07 -11.76
C TRP A 144 -3.85 -3.59 -12.43
N LYS A 145 -4.29 -4.29 -13.46
CA LYS A 145 -5.60 -4.01 -14.09
C LYS A 145 -6.70 -4.49 -13.16
N ILE A 146 -7.72 -3.64 -12.98
CA ILE A 146 -8.90 -3.99 -12.21
C ILE A 146 -9.78 -4.93 -13.05
N ALA A 147 -10.11 -6.09 -12.48
CA ALA A 147 -10.93 -7.11 -13.09
C ALA A 147 -12.21 -7.37 -12.26
N PRO A 148 -13.29 -7.85 -12.89
CA PRO A 148 -14.41 -8.40 -12.14
C PRO A 148 -13.94 -9.56 -11.26
N GLY A 149 -14.44 -9.64 -10.02
CA GLY A 149 -14.00 -10.66 -9.06
C GLY A 149 -12.79 -10.26 -8.22
N ASP A 150 -12.18 -9.09 -8.45
CA ASP A 150 -11.21 -8.53 -7.53
C ASP A 150 -11.87 -8.28 -6.16
N PRO A 151 -11.21 -8.65 -5.04
CA PRO A 151 -11.83 -8.57 -3.73
C PRO A 151 -11.95 -7.13 -3.24
N LEU A 152 -13.12 -6.78 -2.70
CA LEU A 152 -13.32 -5.55 -1.94
C LEU A 152 -12.64 -5.63 -0.58
N GLY A 153 -12.24 -4.47 -0.04
CA GLY A 153 -11.66 -4.34 1.30
C GLY A 153 -10.20 -3.89 1.28
N LYS A 154 -9.52 -4.11 2.40
CA LYS A 154 -8.16 -3.61 2.62
C LYS A 154 -7.11 -4.48 1.93
N HIS A 155 -6.23 -3.82 1.24
CA HIS A 155 -5.09 -4.40 0.51
C HIS A 155 -3.80 -3.76 1.00
N LYS A 156 -2.68 -4.46 0.78
CA LYS A 156 -1.36 -3.94 1.09
C LYS A 156 -0.38 -4.28 -0.03
N ILE A 157 0.44 -3.30 -0.42
CA ILE A 157 1.59 -3.50 -1.30
C ILE A 157 2.86 -3.13 -0.55
N GLU A 158 3.86 -4.00 -0.61
CA GLU A 158 5.22 -3.74 -0.16
C GLU A 158 6.14 -3.79 -1.37
N VAL A 159 6.96 -2.75 -1.55
CA VAL A 159 7.91 -2.65 -2.65
C VAL A 159 9.33 -2.68 -2.13
N TYR A 160 10.13 -3.55 -2.71
CA TYR A 160 11.54 -3.75 -2.37
C TYR A 160 12.41 -3.42 -3.58
N VAL A 161 13.53 -2.75 -3.36
CA VAL A 161 14.59 -2.54 -4.35
C VAL A 161 15.86 -3.19 -3.82
N ASP A 162 16.44 -4.11 -4.60
CA ASP A 162 17.56 -4.95 -4.16
C ASP A 162 17.36 -5.52 -2.74
N GLU A 163 16.17 -6.12 -2.51
CA GLU A 163 15.71 -6.77 -1.26
C GLU A 163 15.54 -5.83 -0.05
N ARG A 164 15.64 -4.51 -0.23
CA ARG A 164 15.34 -3.53 0.81
C ARG A 164 13.95 -2.97 0.61
N LEU A 165 13.14 -2.96 1.67
CA LEU A 165 11.82 -2.33 1.67
C LEU A 165 11.98 -0.83 1.44
N VAL A 166 11.34 -0.31 0.40
CA VAL A 166 11.41 1.11 0.00
C VAL A 166 10.09 1.83 0.10
N ALA A 167 8.99 1.09 0.05
CA ALA A 167 7.65 1.66 0.23
C ALA A 167 6.66 0.60 0.69
N THR A 168 5.68 1.04 1.46
CA THR A 168 4.49 0.29 1.85
C THR A 168 3.27 1.13 1.52
N PHE A 169 2.27 0.52 0.88
CA PHE A 169 1.02 1.17 0.53
C PHE A 169 -0.15 0.35 1.04
N GLU A 170 -0.97 0.94 1.88
CA GLU A 170 -2.25 0.37 2.30
C GLU A 170 -3.38 1.11 1.57
N PHE A 171 -4.31 0.36 1.01
CA PHE A 171 -5.42 0.92 0.27
C PHE A 171 -6.67 0.06 0.42
N GLU A 172 -7.80 0.60 0.02
CA GLU A 172 -9.08 -0.08 0.08
C GLU A 172 -9.72 -0.13 -1.30
N MET A 173 -10.01 -1.35 -1.77
CA MET A 173 -10.86 -1.56 -2.94
C MET A 173 -12.32 -1.37 -2.51
N VAL A 174 -13.02 -0.43 -3.15
CA VAL A 174 -14.41 -0.09 -2.85
C VAL A 174 -15.33 -0.38 -4.04
N ALA A 175 -16.59 -0.63 -3.78
CA ALA A 175 -17.59 -0.76 -4.85
C ALA A 175 -17.65 0.52 -5.69
N PHE A 176 -17.85 0.36 -7.01
CA PHE A 176 -17.98 1.45 -7.98
C PHE A 176 -19.45 1.69 -8.28
#